data_3318a61a4222f263048eae1713c2e5e9
#
_entry.id   3318a61a4222f263048eae1713c2e5e9
#
_cell.length_a   1.000
_cell.length_b   1.000
_cell.length_c   1.000
_cell.angle_alpha   90.00
_cell.angle_beta   90.00
_cell.angle_gamma   90.00
#
_symmetry.space_group_name_H-M   'P 1'
#
loop_
_entity.id
_entity.type
_entity.pdbx_description
1 polymer ?
#
loop_
_entity_poly.entity_id
_entity_poly.type
_entity_poly.pdbx_seq_one_letter_code
_entity_poly.pdbx_strand_id
1 'polypeptide(L)'
;LPHRRLAALMTASALATSCAPSSPDSDGPALVPVPASLRVTEGSFTLASDARIGVRSAEGAPVAEELARLLRRSTGYALPVVREPAEITLEVSGDQELGREGYTLDVTPGGVRLAAGTAEGVFRGVQTLRQLLPAAIESPAPQPGPWTIGGVSIEDRPRFSYRGVMLDVARHFFTVEQVKRYIDLAASYKVNVLHLHLTDDQGWRIEIRSWPELAGDDSYTQDDYREIVRYAAERFVTVVPEIDTPGHTNAALAAYAELNCDGVAREPYEGTEVGFSSLCVDKEVTYRFLDDVVREVAALTPGPYLNLGGDEAHSTDPEDYEKFVARAQQIVDTHGKRLMGWAEITSGSVAQHWNPREPDRARAAVARGAKLVMSPADHAYLDMKYTDSTEYGLDWAGLVEVSDSYEWDPATVVEGVGEQDILGVEAPLWTETLATSDALEFMAYPRLPGIAEIGWSPAAARSWEGYRARLAAHGPRWSARSVTFYRSPEIPWK
;
A
#
# COMPACT_ATOMS: atom_id res chain seq x y z
N LEU A 1 -24.30 -42.39 76.56
CA LEU A 1 -24.47 -40.98 76.21
C LEU A 1 -23.12 -40.40 75.89
N PRO A 2 -22.81 -39.98 74.66
CA PRO A 2 -21.72 -39.06 74.39
C PRO A 2 -22.15 -37.78 73.68
N HIS A 3 -21.54 -36.69 74.12
CA HIS A 3 -21.70 -35.35 73.63
C HIS A 3 -21.18 -35.15 72.21
N ARG A 4 -22.01 -34.67 71.31
CA ARG A 4 -21.62 -34.16 70.02
C ARG A 4 -21.24 -32.65 70.13
N ARG A 5 -19.98 -32.33 69.80
CA ARG A 5 -19.58 -30.93 69.59
C ARG A 5 -19.84 -30.52 68.14
N LEU A 6 -20.62 -29.48 67.94
CA LEU A 6 -20.76 -28.82 66.65
C LEU A 6 -19.51 -27.94 66.42
N ALA A 7 -18.84 -28.16 65.29
CA ALA A 7 -17.83 -27.24 64.76
C ALA A 7 -18.50 -26.34 63.71
N ALA A 8 -18.50 -25.04 63.95
CA ALA A 8 -18.96 -24.05 62.98
C ALA A 8 -17.84 -23.79 61.95
N LEU A 9 -18.11 -24.11 60.68
CA LEU A 9 -17.26 -23.67 59.57
C LEU A 9 -17.62 -22.22 59.19
N MET A 10 -16.71 -21.30 59.39
CA MET A 10 -16.80 -19.97 58.79
C MET A 10 -16.23 -20.06 57.35
N THR A 11 -17.09 -19.92 56.36
CA THR A 11 -16.71 -19.73 54.97
C THR A 11 -16.42 -18.26 54.73
N ALA A 12 -15.13 -17.93 54.51
CA ALA A 12 -14.71 -16.62 54.04
C ALA A 12 -14.95 -16.53 52.51
N SER A 13 -15.99 -15.77 52.11
CA SER A 13 -16.16 -15.38 50.70
C SER A 13 -15.16 -14.33 50.31
N ALA A 14 -14.16 -14.74 49.52
CA ALA A 14 -13.30 -13.81 48.82
C ALA A 14 -14.06 -13.18 47.63
N LEU A 15 -14.40 -11.91 47.74
CA LEU A 15 -14.85 -11.10 46.61
C LEU A 15 -13.65 -10.92 45.64
N ALA A 16 -13.64 -11.71 44.58
CA ALA A 16 -12.78 -11.45 43.43
C ALA A 16 -13.39 -10.27 42.67
N THR A 17 -12.79 -9.10 42.84
CA THR A 17 -13.04 -7.95 41.96
C THR A 17 -12.47 -8.28 40.59
N SER A 18 -13.34 -8.68 39.66
CA SER A 18 -12.95 -8.81 38.26
C SER A 18 -12.78 -7.39 37.72
N CYS A 19 -11.55 -6.97 37.50
CA CYS A 19 -11.28 -5.88 36.57
C CYS A 19 -11.68 -6.37 35.17
N ALA A 20 -12.86 -5.96 34.72
CA ALA A 20 -13.18 -6.01 33.29
C ALA A 20 -12.17 -5.09 32.56
N PRO A 21 -11.64 -5.53 31.43
CA PRO A 21 -10.84 -4.62 30.59
C PRO A 21 -11.75 -3.45 30.19
N SER A 22 -11.31 -2.23 30.52
CA SER A 22 -11.94 -1.01 30.05
C SER A 22 -12.00 -1.04 28.54
N SER A 23 -13.17 -0.81 27.96
CA SER A 23 -13.34 -0.57 26.53
C SER A 23 -12.34 0.50 26.09
N PRO A 24 -11.69 0.36 24.91
CA PRO A 24 -10.76 1.38 24.43
C PRO A 24 -11.52 2.70 24.31
N ASP A 25 -10.99 3.72 24.99
CA ASP A 25 -11.57 5.04 25.09
C ASP A 25 -11.81 5.65 23.71
N SER A 26 -13.04 6.09 23.47
CA SER A 26 -13.48 6.82 22.28
C SER A 26 -12.89 8.25 22.16
N ASP A 27 -11.99 8.64 23.07
CA ASP A 27 -11.50 10.03 23.21
C ASP A 27 -10.13 10.31 22.57
N GLY A 28 -9.50 9.34 21.92
CA GLY A 28 -8.22 9.53 21.23
C GLY A 28 -8.36 10.14 19.82
N PRO A 29 -7.26 10.67 19.23
CA PRO A 29 -7.28 11.17 17.87
C PRO A 29 -7.57 10.05 16.87
N ALA A 30 -8.34 10.38 15.83
CA ALA A 30 -8.75 9.43 14.78
C ALA A 30 -7.60 9.20 13.76
N LEU A 31 -6.56 8.49 14.18
CA LEU A 31 -5.40 8.16 13.35
C LEU A 31 -5.58 6.80 12.65
N VAL A 32 -5.32 6.78 11.35
CA VAL A 32 -5.23 5.57 10.52
C VAL A 32 -3.96 5.68 9.68
N PRO A 33 -3.02 4.74 9.77
CA PRO A 33 -2.92 3.62 10.71
C PRO A 33 -2.80 4.03 12.18
N VAL A 34 -3.33 3.17 13.07
CA VAL A 34 -3.16 3.38 14.52
C VAL A 34 -1.68 3.23 14.90
N PRO A 35 -1.08 4.18 15.65
CA PRO A 35 0.31 4.08 16.05
C PRO A 35 0.59 2.91 17.00
N ALA A 36 1.83 2.44 17.01
CA ALA A 36 2.28 1.39 17.91
C ALA A 36 2.15 1.80 19.39
N SER A 37 2.38 3.07 19.70
CA SER A 37 2.15 3.67 21.02
C SER A 37 1.60 5.08 20.87
N LEU A 38 0.50 5.36 21.55
CA LEU A 38 -0.12 6.68 21.61
C LEU A 38 -0.59 6.96 23.02
N ARG A 39 -0.19 8.11 23.55
CA ARG A 39 -0.65 8.62 24.84
C ARG A 39 -1.19 10.04 24.65
N VAL A 40 -2.42 10.27 25.00
CA VAL A 40 -3.00 11.61 25.09
C VAL A 40 -2.38 12.32 26.31
N THR A 41 -1.96 13.58 26.13
CA THR A 41 -1.36 14.41 27.17
C THR A 41 -2.18 15.68 27.37
N GLU A 42 -1.94 16.37 28.47
CA GLU A 42 -2.64 17.63 28.77
C GLU A 42 -2.24 18.77 27.83
N GLY A 43 -3.17 19.68 27.59
CA GLY A 43 -2.97 20.88 26.79
C GLY A 43 -3.17 20.66 25.29
N SER A 44 -2.87 21.69 24.51
CA SER A 44 -3.00 21.70 23.06
C SER A 44 -2.01 22.67 22.43
N PHE A 45 -1.68 22.42 21.17
CA PHE A 45 -0.92 23.34 20.32
C PHE A 45 -1.86 23.96 19.30
N THR A 46 -1.81 25.29 19.14
CA THR A 46 -2.53 26.00 18.07
C THR A 46 -1.52 26.64 17.14
N LEU A 47 -1.57 26.28 15.86
CA LEU A 47 -0.70 26.83 14.84
C LEU A 47 -1.06 28.31 14.61
N ALA A 48 -0.16 29.19 14.95
CA ALA A 48 -0.28 30.63 14.75
C ALA A 48 0.13 31.06 13.33
N SER A 49 -0.33 32.21 12.88
CA SER A 49 -0.05 32.71 11.52
C SER A 49 1.42 33.10 11.29
N ASP A 50 2.18 33.34 12.35
CA ASP A 50 3.61 33.64 12.35
C ASP A 50 4.50 32.44 12.72
N ALA A 51 3.91 31.26 12.88
CA ALA A 51 4.63 30.04 13.17
C ALA A 51 5.63 29.68 12.06
N ARG A 52 6.70 28.98 12.45
CA ARG A 52 7.79 28.53 11.58
C ARG A 52 7.94 27.03 11.68
N ILE A 53 8.56 26.44 10.65
CA ILE A 53 8.94 25.03 10.65
C ILE A 53 10.46 24.92 10.74
N GLY A 54 10.95 24.42 11.86
CA GLY A 54 12.36 24.18 12.11
C GLY A 54 12.80 22.83 11.53
N VAL A 55 13.94 22.80 10.82
CA VAL A 55 14.58 21.57 10.39
C VAL A 55 16.07 21.62 10.67
N ARG A 56 16.59 20.61 11.40
CA ARG A 56 18.00 20.62 11.86
C ARG A 56 18.96 19.95 10.89
N SER A 57 18.48 19.12 9.97
CA SER A 57 19.32 18.39 9.02
C SER A 57 19.04 18.78 7.58
N ALA A 58 20.03 18.65 6.69
CA ALA A 58 19.84 18.84 5.27
C ALA A 58 18.90 17.77 4.67
N GLU A 59 18.95 16.55 5.19
CA GLU A 59 18.14 15.42 4.73
C GLU A 59 16.65 15.60 5.03
N GLY A 60 16.30 16.26 6.14
CA GLY A 60 14.94 16.57 6.53
C GLY A 60 14.32 17.77 5.80
N ALA A 61 15.15 18.59 5.12
CA ALA A 61 14.68 19.83 4.49
C ALA A 61 13.61 19.62 3.41
N PRO A 62 13.70 18.63 2.51
CA PRO A 62 12.64 18.37 1.54
C PRO A 62 11.31 18.01 2.20
N VAL A 63 11.32 17.24 3.30
CA VAL A 63 10.11 16.87 4.03
C VAL A 63 9.51 18.09 4.75
N ALA A 64 10.34 18.97 5.29
CA ALA A 64 9.89 20.21 5.90
C ALA A 64 9.21 21.16 4.89
N GLU A 65 9.77 21.28 3.69
CA GLU A 65 9.15 22.09 2.62
C GLU A 65 7.85 21.46 2.11
N GLU A 66 7.76 20.13 2.04
CA GLU A 66 6.52 19.44 1.69
C GLU A 66 5.42 19.70 2.75
N LEU A 67 5.75 19.58 4.03
CA LEU A 67 4.84 19.94 5.12
C LEU A 67 4.44 21.42 5.04
N ALA A 68 5.39 22.32 4.83
CA ALA A 68 5.13 23.74 4.68
C ALA A 68 4.17 24.03 3.51
N ARG A 69 4.40 23.41 2.36
CA ARG A 69 3.57 23.55 1.17
C ARG A 69 2.12 23.10 1.43
N LEU A 70 1.96 21.96 2.11
CA LEU A 70 0.65 21.44 2.48
C LEU A 70 -0.08 22.42 3.42
N LEU A 71 0.58 22.87 4.48
CA LEU A 71 -0.02 23.76 5.48
C LEU A 71 -0.30 25.15 4.90
N ARG A 72 0.62 25.74 4.13
CA ARG A 72 0.43 27.04 3.47
C ARG A 72 -0.83 27.09 2.60
N ARG A 73 -1.06 26.02 1.86
CA ARG A 73 -2.20 25.92 0.94
C ARG A 73 -3.56 26.07 1.66
N SER A 74 -3.70 25.39 2.80
CA SER A 74 -4.98 25.33 3.52
C SER A 74 -5.11 26.36 4.63
N THR A 75 -3.99 26.86 5.20
CA THR A 75 -4.04 27.88 6.25
C THR A 75 -3.93 29.31 5.70
N GLY A 76 -3.26 29.50 4.55
CA GLY A 76 -2.85 30.82 4.05
C GLY A 76 -1.68 31.44 4.83
N TYR A 77 -1.06 30.73 5.79
CA TYR A 77 0.05 31.21 6.61
C TYR A 77 1.38 31.10 5.85
N ALA A 78 2.36 31.95 6.18
CA ALA A 78 3.66 31.97 5.50
C ALA A 78 4.53 30.75 5.81
N LEU A 79 4.51 30.26 7.05
CA LEU A 79 5.20 29.06 7.56
C LEU A 79 6.62 28.91 7.00
N PRO A 80 7.54 29.84 7.23
CA PRO A 80 8.90 29.74 6.69
C PRO A 80 9.63 28.53 7.29
N VAL A 81 10.37 27.82 6.44
CA VAL A 81 11.26 26.73 6.86
C VAL A 81 12.61 27.33 7.27
N VAL A 82 13.04 27.06 8.51
CA VAL A 82 14.25 27.61 9.13
C VAL A 82 15.15 26.49 9.67
N ARG A 83 16.46 26.79 9.83
CA ARG A 83 17.44 25.80 10.34
C ARG A 83 17.58 25.76 11.87
N GLU A 84 16.80 26.53 12.59
CA GLU A 84 16.76 26.62 14.04
C GLU A 84 15.48 25.97 14.59
N PRO A 85 15.40 25.62 15.89
CA PRO A 85 14.15 25.16 16.49
C PRO A 85 13.04 26.21 16.33
N ALA A 86 11.83 25.71 16.06
CA ALA A 86 10.67 26.52 15.79
C ALA A 86 9.42 25.87 16.42
N GLU A 87 8.26 26.45 16.19
CA GLU A 87 6.98 25.99 16.75
C GLU A 87 6.65 24.56 16.28
N ILE A 88 7.02 24.20 15.04
CA ILE A 88 7.06 22.82 14.55
C ILE A 88 8.53 22.50 14.25
N THR A 89 9.09 21.50 14.90
CA THR A 89 10.48 21.10 14.69
C THR A 89 10.55 19.66 14.14
N LEU A 90 11.22 19.51 13.00
CA LEU A 90 11.53 18.22 12.37
C LEU A 90 13.01 17.90 12.58
N GLU A 91 13.31 16.68 13.06
CA GLU A 91 14.66 16.25 13.39
C GLU A 91 14.97 14.88 12.76
N VAL A 92 16.04 14.81 11.95
CA VAL A 92 16.65 13.55 11.51
C VAL A 92 17.88 13.34 12.40
N SER A 93 17.82 12.36 13.30
CA SER A 93 18.85 12.12 14.31
C SER A 93 19.98 11.19 13.86
N GLY A 94 19.72 10.35 12.83
CA GLY A 94 20.59 9.24 12.44
C GLY A 94 20.42 8.00 13.33
N ASP A 95 19.69 8.09 14.43
CA ASP A 95 19.37 6.97 15.29
C ASP A 95 18.23 6.12 14.68
N GLN A 96 18.48 4.84 14.51
CA GLN A 96 17.52 3.89 13.91
C GLN A 96 16.98 2.87 14.91
N GLU A 97 16.90 3.21 16.19
CA GLU A 97 16.32 2.32 17.21
C GLU A 97 14.88 1.90 16.86
N LEU A 98 14.11 2.83 16.26
CA LEU A 98 12.76 2.56 15.74
C LEU A 98 12.74 2.03 14.29
N GLY A 99 13.90 1.74 13.73
CA GLY A 99 14.03 1.35 12.32
C GLY A 99 13.97 2.54 11.35
N ARG A 100 14.04 2.24 10.05
CA ARG A 100 14.14 3.25 8.99
C ARG A 100 12.93 4.17 8.90
N GLU A 101 11.72 3.64 9.13
CA GLU A 101 10.45 4.37 8.98
C GLU A 101 9.84 4.82 10.32
N GLY A 102 10.45 4.43 11.45
CA GLY A 102 9.93 4.76 12.77
C GLY A 102 10.21 6.21 13.15
N TYR A 103 9.37 6.76 14.04
CA TYR A 103 9.45 8.14 14.49
C TYR A 103 8.85 8.30 15.89
N THR A 104 9.19 9.43 16.54
CA THR A 104 8.50 9.97 17.71
C THR A 104 7.84 11.29 17.35
N LEU A 105 6.66 11.55 17.91
CA LEU A 105 5.91 12.78 17.69
C LEU A 105 5.29 13.25 19.01
N ASP A 106 5.78 14.38 19.52
CA ASP A 106 5.25 15.02 20.72
C ASP A 106 4.55 16.33 20.36
N VAL A 107 3.33 16.50 20.84
CA VAL A 107 2.56 17.75 20.76
C VAL A 107 2.33 18.25 22.16
N THR A 108 2.79 19.45 22.43
CA THR A 108 2.68 20.15 23.73
C THR A 108 2.19 21.59 23.50
N PRO A 109 1.76 22.32 24.54
CA PRO A 109 1.44 23.74 24.39
C PRO A 109 2.61 24.58 23.84
N GLY A 110 3.85 24.10 24.00
CA GLY A 110 5.05 24.77 23.52
C GLY A 110 5.40 24.50 22.04
N GLY A 111 4.72 23.57 21.38
CA GLY A 111 4.97 23.24 19.97
C GLY A 111 4.88 21.76 19.66
N VAL A 112 5.29 21.45 18.44
CA VAL A 112 5.34 20.09 17.87
C VAL A 112 6.79 19.70 17.65
N ARG A 113 7.18 18.53 18.16
CA ARG A 113 8.47 17.91 17.88
C ARG A 113 8.27 16.55 17.21
N LEU A 114 8.80 16.40 16.01
CA LEU A 114 8.83 15.16 15.26
C LEU A 114 10.28 14.76 15.03
N ALA A 115 10.68 13.59 15.52
CA ALA A 115 12.03 13.08 15.37
C ALA A 115 12.03 11.66 14.83
N ALA A 116 13.00 11.35 13.96
CA ALA A 116 13.21 10.03 13.39
C ALA A 116 14.69 9.80 13.06
N GLY A 117 15.07 8.54 12.85
CA GLY A 117 16.43 8.18 12.42
C GLY A 117 16.74 8.59 10.98
N THR A 118 15.72 8.73 10.13
CA THR A 118 15.83 9.02 8.70
C THR A 118 14.81 10.07 8.25
N ALA A 119 15.03 10.66 7.06
CA ALA A 119 14.04 11.54 6.42
C ALA A 119 12.73 10.79 6.10
N GLU A 120 12.80 9.48 5.78
CA GLU A 120 11.62 8.66 5.56
C GLU A 120 10.76 8.54 6.82
N GLY A 121 11.36 8.27 7.98
CA GLY A 121 10.64 8.24 9.26
C GLY A 121 9.99 9.58 9.58
N VAL A 122 10.69 10.73 9.32
CA VAL A 122 10.09 12.07 9.44
C VAL A 122 8.89 12.21 8.51
N PHE A 123 8.97 11.75 7.26
CA PHE A 123 7.85 11.79 6.32
C PHE A 123 6.64 10.98 6.83
N ARG A 124 6.86 9.77 7.40
CA ARG A 124 5.77 8.96 8.00
C ARG A 124 5.12 9.69 9.18
N GLY A 125 5.93 10.32 10.03
CA GLY A 125 5.44 11.13 11.15
C GLY A 125 4.68 12.39 10.71
N VAL A 126 5.06 13.00 9.58
CA VAL A 126 4.32 14.11 8.96
C VAL A 126 2.91 13.68 8.58
N GLN A 127 2.72 12.44 8.06
CA GLN A 127 1.37 11.95 7.74
C GLN A 127 0.51 11.81 9.00
N THR A 128 1.10 11.43 10.14
CA THR A 128 0.39 11.41 11.43
C THR A 128 0.08 12.83 11.93
N LEU A 129 1.04 13.75 11.88
CA LEU A 129 0.82 15.15 12.24
C LEU A 129 -0.32 15.78 11.41
N ARG A 130 -0.36 15.50 10.13
CA ARG A 130 -1.42 15.92 9.21
C ARG A 130 -2.80 15.43 9.65
N GLN A 131 -2.90 14.18 10.11
CA GLN A 131 -4.16 13.61 10.61
C GLN A 131 -4.57 14.15 11.99
N LEU A 132 -3.64 14.63 12.80
CA LEU A 132 -3.93 15.30 14.09
C LEU A 132 -4.56 16.69 13.91
N LEU A 133 -4.29 17.35 12.79
CA LEU A 133 -4.92 18.62 12.42
C LEU A 133 -6.38 18.45 12.00
N PRO A 134 -7.24 19.47 12.11
CA PRO A 134 -8.61 19.43 11.60
C PRO A 134 -8.69 19.01 10.13
N ALA A 135 -9.76 18.33 9.71
CA ALA A 135 -9.91 17.82 8.35
C ALA A 135 -9.78 18.91 7.27
N ALA A 136 -10.14 20.15 7.58
CA ALA A 136 -9.99 21.30 6.70
C ALA A 136 -8.53 21.57 6.25
N ILE A 137 -7.51 21.00 6.95
CA ILE A 137 -6.11 21.07 6.53
C ILE A 137 -5.86 20.43 5.16
N GLU A 138 -6.74 19.55 4.73
CA GLU A 138 -6.68 18.88 3.43
C GLU A 138 -7.17 19.75 2.26
N SER A 139 -7.81 20.89 2.56
CA SER A 139 -8.38 21.77 1.53
C SER A 139 -7.33 22.28 0.54
N PRO A 140 -7.65 22.36 -0.77
CA PRO A 140 -6.78 22.97 -1.75
C PRO A 140 -6.74 24.52 -1.69
N ALA A 141 -7.55 25.13 -0.81
CA ALA A 141 -7.65 26.58 -0.64
C ALA A 141 -7.69 26.95 0.85
N PRO A 142 -7.29 28.20 1.22
CA PRO A 142 -7.33 28.67 2.58
C PRO A 142 -8.69 28.52 3.26
N GLN A 143 -8.67 28.01 4.49
CA GLN A 143 -9.83 27.78 5.35
C GLN A 143 -9.67 28.52 6.67
N PRO A 144 -10.75 28.88 7.33
CA PRO A 144 -10.68 29.48 8.68
C PRO A 144 -10.21 28.43 9.70
N GLY A 145 -9.31 28.86 10.60
CA GLY A 145 -8.93 28.05 11.76
C GLY A 145 -10.05 27.97 12.82
N PRO A 146 -9.75 27.53 14.03
CA PRO A 146 -8.38 27.35 14.56
C PRO A 146 -7.74 26.03 14.11
N TRP A 147 -6.41 26.04 13.95
CA TRP A 147 -5.58 24.89 13.62
C TRP A 147 -5.00 24.30 14.89
N THR A 148 -5.83 23.65 15.68
CA THR A 148 -5.48 23.18 17.02
C THR A 148 -5.32 21.66 17.04
N ILE A 149 -4.26 21.19 17.69
CA ILE A 149 -3.94 19.79 17.94
C ILE A 149 -3.96 19.56 19.45
N GLY A 150 -4.67 18.55 19.92
CA GLY A 150 -4.59 18.08 21.31
C GLY A 150 -3.20 17.55 21.66
N GLY A 151 -2.79 17.66 22.94
CA GLY A 151 -1.53 17.13 23.40
C GLY A 151 -1.45 15.61 23.22
N VAL A 152 -0.36 15.13 22.61
CA VAL A 152 -0.09 13.69 22.42
C VAL A 152 1.41 13.41 22.50
N SER A 153 1.75 12.17 22.88
CA SER A 153 3.08 11.60 22.74
C SER A 153 2.93 10.26 21.99
N ILE A 154 3.60 10.15 20.86
CA ILE A 154 3.52 9.01 19.94
C ILE A 154 4.91 8.46 19.70
N GLU A 155 5.04 7.13 19.80
CA GLU A 155 6.17 6.36 19.27
C GLU A 155 5.61 5.33 18.30
N ASP A 156 6.13 5.31 17.06
CA ASP A 156 5.50 4.55 16.01
C ASP A 156 6.52 3.96 15.01
N ARG A 157 6.20 2.80 14.47
CA ARG A 157 7.00 2.08 13.49
C ARG A 157 6.14 1.05 12.77
N PRO A 158 6.49 0.67 11.52
CA PRO A 158 5.72 -0.32 10.80
C PRO A 158 5.92 -1.74 11.33
N ARG A 159 4.86 -2.56 11.22
CA ARG A 159 4.89 -4.00 11.45
C ARG A 159 5.66 -4.72 10.34
N PHE A 160 5.37 -4.38 9.08
CA PHE A 160 6.01 -4.96 7.90
C PHE A 160 6.74 -3.91 7.08
N SER A 161 7.81 -4.31 6.41
CA SER A 161 8.63 -3.45 5.57
C SER A 161 8.02 -3.15 4.19
N TYR A 162 7.08 -3.95 3.71
CA TYR A 162 6.38 -3.78 2.45
C TYR A 162 4.89 -3.51 2.71
N ARG A 163 4.41 -2.38 2.26
CA ARG A 163 3.00 -1.96 2.33
C ARG A 163 2.63 -1.38 0.98
N GLY A 164 2.16 -2.29 0.13
CA GLY A 164 1.92 -2.02 -1.28
C GLY A 164 0.49 -1.61 -1.58
N VAL A 165 0.38 -0.87 -2.66
CA VAL A 165 -0.82 -0.80 -3.48
C VAL A 165 -0.42 -1.16 -4.90
N MET A 166 -1.24 -1.93 -5.61
CA MET A 166 -1.06 -2.15 -7.03
C MET A 166 -2.08 -1.31 -7.79
N LEU A 167 -1.67 -0.81 -8.95
CA LEU A 167 -2.55 -0.16 -9.92
C LEU A 167 -2.37 -0.83 -11.28
N ASP A 168 -3.45 -1.40 -11.78
CA ASP A 168 -3.54 -1.87 -13.15
C ASP A 168 -3.73 -0.67 -14.09
N VAL A 169 -2.77 -0.46 -14.98
CA VAL A 169 -2.84 0.54 -16.05
C VAL A 169 -2.96 -0.10 -17.43
N ALA A 170 -2.97 -1.43 -17.48
CA ALA A 170 -3.03 -2.19 -18.72
C ALA A 170 -4.46 -2.34 -19.23
N ARG A 171 -5.44 -2.70 -18.37
CA ARG A 171 -6.84 -2.83 -18.76
C ARG A 171 -7.43 -1.47 -19.14
N HIS A 172 -7.21 -0.45 -18.29
CA HIS A 172 -7.49 0.94 -18.62
C HIS A 172 -6.27 1.80 -18.36
N PHE A 173 -5.98 2.73 -19.27
CA PHE A 173 -4.84 3.63 -19.15
C PHE A 173 -5.13 4.80 -18.21
N PHE A 174 -4.19 5.10 -17.31
CA PHE A 174 -4.23 6.26 -16.44
C PHE A 174 -3.02 7.15 -16.67
N THR A 175 -3.26 8.44 -16.87
CA THR A 175 -2.20 9.43 -17.13
C THR A 175 -1.22 9.55 -15.95
N VAL A 176 -0.04 10.11 -16.21
CA VAL A 176 0.97 10.40 -15.17
C VAL A 176 0.36 11.16 -13.99
N GLU A 177 -0.49 12.15 -14.23
CA GLU A 177 -1.13 12.95 -13.16
C GLU A 177 -2.12 12.13 -12.33
N GLN A 178 -2.84 11.19 -12.95
CA GLN A 178 -3.74 10.28 -12.22
C GLN A 178 -2.95 9.30 -11.35
N VAL A 179 -1.86 8.74 -11.85
CA VAL A 179 -0.95 7.89 -11.07
C VAL A 179 -0.33 8.67 -9.90
N LYS A 180 0.14 9.90 -10.13
CA LYS A 180 0.65 10.78 -9.06
C LYS A 180 -0.40 11.04 -7.98
N ARG A 181 -1.66 11.27 -8.37
CA ARG A 181 -2.76 11.42 -7.42
C ARG A 181 -2.97 10.16 -6.58
N TYR A 182 -2.93 8.98 -7.21
CA TYR A 182 -3.03 7.70 -6.49
C TYR A 182 -1.89 7.51 -5.50
N ILE A 183 -0.65 7.85 -5.90
CA ILE A 183 0.52 7.85 -5.00
C ILE A 183 0.30 8.79 -3.80
N ASP A 184 -0.18 10.02 -4.01
CA ASP A 184 -0.43 11.00 -2.93
C ASP A 184 -1.48 10.52 -1.93
N LEU A 185 -2.51 9.86 -2.42
CA LEU A 185 -3.58 9.31 -1.60
C LEU A 185 -3.07 8.13 -0.78
N ALA A 186 -2.37 7.18 -1.38
CA ALA A 186 -1.83 6.01 -0.72
C ALA A 186 -0.72 6.37 0.30
N ALA A 187 0.23 7.23 -0.08
CA ALA A 187 1.32 7.67 0.79
C ALA A 187 0.82 8.37 2.06
N SER A 188 -0.35 9.03 2.02
CA SER A 188 -0.95 9.66 3.20
C SER A 188 -1.39 8.65 4.28
N TYR A 189 -1.46 7.37 3.94
CA TYR A 189 -1.70 6.23 4.82
C TYR A 189 -0.44 5.36 5.05
N LYS A 190 0.75 5.92 4.79
CA LYS A 190 2.06 5.28 5.02
C LYS A 190 2.33 4.05 4.13
N VAL A 191 1.65 3.94 3.00
CA VAL A 191 2.03 3.03 1.92
C VAL A 191 3.42 3.41 1.42
N ASN A 192 4.27 2.41 1.12
CA ASN A 192 5.65 2.62 0.68
C ASN A 192 6.02 1.91 -0.62
N VAL A 193 5.07 1.20 -1.23
CA VAL A 193 5.27 0.56 -2.54
C VAL A 193 4.09 0.86 -3.45
N LEU A 194 4.38 1.25 -4.69
CA LEU A 194 3.47 1.22 -5.82
C LEU A 194 3.88 0.08 -6.75
N HIS A 195 3.11 -0.98 -6.78
CA HIS A 195 3.20 -2.01 -7.79
C HIS A 195 2.41 -1.53 -9.01
N LEU A 196 3.08 -1.35 -10.14
CA LEU A 196 2.48 -0.82 -11.36
C LEU A 196 2.39 -1.94 -12.40
N HIS A 197 1.17 -2.42 -12.63
CA HIS A 197 0.87 -3.47 -13.61
C HIS A 197 0.79 -2.84 -15.00
N LEU A 198 1.93 -2.93 -15.74
CA LEU A 198 2.18 -2.17 -16.96
C LEU A 198 1.72 -2.88 -18.23
N THR A 199 1.53 -4.19 -18.17
CA THR A 199 1.24 -4.99 -19.37
C THR A 199 0.27 -6.12 -19.06
N ASP A 200 -0.67 -6.34 -19.98
CA ASP A 200 -1.63 -7.43 -19.95
C ASP A 200 -2.15 -7.73 -21.37
N ASP A 201 -3.16 -8.58 -21.49
CA ASP A 201 -3.81 -8.93 -22.76
C ASP A 201 -4.39 -7.71 -23.50
N GLN A 202 -4.89 -6.71 -22.76
CA GLN A 202 -5.56 -5.53 -23.30
C GLN A 202 -4.61 -4.40 -23.67
N GLY A 203 -3.39 -4.38 -23.10
CA GLY A 203 -2.51 -3.26 -23.38
C GLY A 203 -1.09 -3.41 -22.87
N TRP A 204 -0.20 -2.73 -23.55
CA TRP A 204 1.21 -2.55 -23.17
C TRP A 204 1.47 -1.08 -22.91
N ARG A 205 1.77 -0.69 -21.67
CA ARG A 205 1.74 0.72 -21.22
C ARG A 205 3.09 1.36 -20.97
N ILE A 206 4.19 0.77 -21.46
CA ILE A 206 5.55 1.33 -21.31
C ILE A 206 6.32 1.27 -22.61
N GLU A 207 6.95 2.38 -23.03
CA GLU A 207 7.84 2.43 -24.18
C GLU A 207 9.05 1.51 -23.98
N ILE A 208 9.24 0.55 -24.91
CA ILE A 208 10.41 -0.29 -25.03
C ILE A 208 11.08 0.04 -26.36
N ARG A 209 12.21 0.70 -26.34
CA ARG A 209 12.87 1.20 -27.56
C ARG A 209 13.37 0.11 -28.48
N SER A 210 13.74 -1.04 -27.90
CA SER A 210 14.13 -2.23 -28.67
C SER A 210 12.94 -2.90 -29.36
N TRP A 211 11.71 -2.62 -28.91
CA TRP A 211 10.46 -3.23 -29.40
C TRP A 211 9.37 -2.15 -29.56
N PRO A 212 9.54 -1.22 -30.54
CA PRO A 212 8.75 0.01 -30.62
C PRO A 212 7.26 -0.18 -30.95
N GLU A 213 6.85 -1.33 -31.51
CA GLU A 213 5.44 -1.58 -31.85
C GLU A 213 4.60 -2.00 -30.63
N LEU A 214 5.21 -2.21 -29.44
CA LEU A 214 4.49 -2.61 -28.22
C LEU A 214 3.59 -1.50 -27.71
N ALA A 215 4.11 -0.29 -27.62
CA ALA A 215 3.46 0.84 -27.00
C ALA A 215 2.62 1.62 -28.01
N GLY A 216 1.31 1.69 -27.77
CA GLY A 216 0.40 2.56 -28.52
C GLY A 216 0.31 3.98 -27.94
N ASP A 217 -0.70 4.74 -28.39
CA ASP A 217 -0.91 6.13 -27.93
C ASP A 217 -1.20 6.20 -26.42
N ASP A 218 -1.90 5.21 -25.87
CA ASP A 218 -2.21 5.08 -24.46
C ASP A 218 -1.09 4.33 -23.73
N SER A 219 0.08 4.95 -23.65
CA SER A 219 1.26 4.39 -22.96
C SER A 219 2.15 5.48 -22.39
N TYR A 220 3.02 5.10 -21.45
CA TYR A 220 4.04 5.98 -20.91
C TYR A 220 5.28 5.92 -21.80
N THR A 221 5.79 7.10 -22.19
CA THR A 221 7.18 7.20 -22.63
C THR A 221 8.11 6.83 -21.48
N GLN A 222 9.37 6.52 -21.79
CA GLN A 222 10.36 6.30 -20.72
C GLN A 222 10.54 7.54 -19.83
N ASP A 223 10.32 8.74 -20.35
CA ASP A 223 10.38 9.97 -19.55
C ASP A 223 9.15 10.13 -18.64
N ASP A 224 7.95 9.78 -19.08
CA ASP A 224 6.75 9.72 -18.25
C ASP A 224 6.93 8.72 -17.10
N TYR A 225 7.46 7.54 -17.40
CA TYR A 225 7.71 6.54 -16.37
C TYR A 225 8.78 7.00 -15.35
N ARG A 226 9.87 7.64 -15.81
CA ARG A 226 10.85 8.26 -14.91
C ARG A 226 10.22 9.32 -14.01
N GLU A 227 9.28 10.12 -14.55
CA GLU A 227 8.57 11.11 -13.76
C GLU A 227 7.71 10.47 -12.66
N ILE A 228 7.00 9.36 -12.96
CA ILE A 228 6.25 8.58 -11.95
C ILE A 228 7.21 8.07 -10.87
N VAL A 229 8.32 7.45 -11.26
CA VAL A 229 9.33 6.90 -10.33
C VAL A 229 9.92 7.98 -9.43
N ARG A 230 10.29 9.13 -10.01
CA ARG A 230 10.83 10.28 -9.28
C ARG A 230 9.80 10.82 -8.27
N TYR A 231 8.56 11.00 -8.72
CA TYR A 231 7.47 11.52 -7.89
C TYR A 231 7.13 10.59 -6.71
N ALA A 232 7.14 9.29 -6.94
CA ALA A 232 6.99 8.27 -5.91
C ALA A 232 8.14 8.34 -4.89
N ALA A 233 9.38 8.44 -5.37
CA ALA A 233 10.57 8.51 -4.52
C ALA A 233 10.58 9.73 -3.59
N GLU A 234 10.05 10.88 -4.02
CA GLU A 234 9.89 12.08 -3.19
C GLU A 234 8.91 11.86 -2.00
N ARG A 235 8.09 10.80 -2.06
CA ARG A 235 7.15 10.36 -1.02
C ARG A 235 7.60 9.10 -0.32
N PHE A 236 8.83 8.68 -0.56
CA PHE A 236 9.39 7.42 -0.05
C PHE A 236 8.51 6.22 -0.44
N VAL A 237 7.99 6.24 -1.67
CA VAL A 237 7.28 5.13 -2.31
C VAL A 237 8.20 4.55 -3.39
N THR A 238 8.44 3.25 -3.31
CA THR A 238 9.21 2.49 -4.30
C THR A 238 8.26 1.98 -5.37
N VAL A 239 8.58 2.22 -6.65
CA VAL A 239 7.83 1.61 -7.75
C VAL A 239 8.38 0.21 -8.02
N VAL A 240 7.48 -0.77 -8.08
CA VAL A 240 7.72 -2.13 -8.57
C VAL A 240 7.00 -2.27 -9.90
N PRO A 241 7.72 -2.29 -11.03
CA PRO A 241 7.09 -2.51 -12.33
C PRO A 241 6.75 -3.98 -12.51
N GLU A 242 5.59 -4.25 -13.09
CA GLU A 242 5.21 -5.59 -13.54
C GLU A 242 5.13 -5.63 -15.06
N ILE A 243 5.76 -6.66 -15.62
CA ILE A 243 5.67 -7.08 -17.01
C ILE A 243 5.19 -8.52 -16.99
N ASP A 244 3.90 -8.71 -17.09
CA ASP A 244 3.32 -10.03 -16.92
C ASP A 244 3.70 -10.97 -18.06
N THR A 245 4.19 -12.15 -17.69
CA THR A 245 4.70 -13.20 -18.58
C THR A 245 4.72 -14.57 -17.89
N PRO A 246 4.57 -15.70 -18.62
CA PRO A 246 4.37 -15.84 -20.06
C PRO A 246 2.89 -15.68 -20.48
N GLY A 247 1.92 -15.77 -19.54
CA GLY A 247 0.52 -15.45 -19.72
C GLY A 247 0.27 -13.94 -19.82
N HIS A 248 -0.98 -13.52 -19.96
CA HIS A 248 -1.37 -12.12 -20.00
C HIS A 248 -0.61 -11.26 -21.03
N THR A 249 -0.33 -11.83 -22.21
CA THR A 249 0.60 -11.26 -23.20
C THR A 249 0.00 -10.97 -24.55
N ASN A 250 -1.34 -11.02 -24.72
CA ASN A 250 -1.95 -10.84 -26.02
C ASN A 250 -1.59 -9.51 -26.68
N ALA A 251 -1.41 -8.42 -25.94
CA ALA A 251 -0.96 -7.14 -26.50
C ALA A 251 0.42 -7.28 -27.20
N ALA A 252 1.37 -7.98 -26.59
CA ALA A 252 2.67 -8.25 -27.20
C ALA A 252 2.57 -9.22 -28.40
N LEU A 253 1.69 -10.24 -28.29
CA LEU A 253 1.44 -11.22 -29.35
C LEU A 253 0.74 -10.61 -30.56
N ALA A 254 -0.06 -9.57 -30.38
CA ALA A 254 -0.67 -8.79 -31.45
C ALA A 254 0.36 -7.91 -32.16
N ALA A 255 1.27 -7.28 -31.39
CA ALA A 255 2.29 -6.41 -31.93
C ALA A 255 3.38 -7.19 -32.74
N TYR A 256 3.79 -8.37 -32.25
CA TYR A 256 4.92 -9.12 -32.81
C TYR A 256 4.57 -10.58 -33.11
N ALA A 257 4.38 -10.89 -34.40
CA ALA A 257 4.03 -12.24 -34.85
C ALA A 257 5.05 -13.32 -34.42
N GLU A 258 6.34 -12.98 -34.35
CA GLU A 258 7.41 -13.89 -33.97
C GLU A 258 7.34 -14.39 -32.53
N LEU A 259 6.64 -13.69 -31.62
CA LEU A 259 6.43 -14.11 -30.24
C LEU A 259 5.39 -15.24 -30.12
N ASN A 260 4.56 -15.45 -31.17
CA ASN A 260 3.59 -16.52 -31.25
C ASN A 260 4.24 -17.81 -31.76
N CYS A 261 3.83 -18.98 -31.25
CA CYS A 261 4.39 -20.27 -31.67
C CYS A 261 4.16 -20.56 -33.15
N ASP A 262 3.01 -20.20 -33.69
CA ASP A 262 2.65 -20.36 -35.11
C ASP A 262 3.19 -19.25 -36.02
N GLY A 263 3.79 -18.18 -35.44
CA GLY A 263 4.31 -17.04 -36.17
C GLY A 263 3.23 -16.13 -36.77
N VAL A 264 2.02 -16.18 -36.24
CA VAL A 264 0.88 -15.36 -36.68
C VAL A 264 0.52 -14.38 -35.56
N ALA A 265 0.48 -13.08 -35.87
CA ALA A 265 0.07 -12.06 -34.93
C ALA A 265 -1.38 -12.27 -34.46
N ARG A 266 -1.65 -11.99 -33.23
CA ARG A 266 -3.01 -12.05 -32.64
C ARG A 266 -3.77 -10.77 -32.95
N GLU A 267 -5.11 -10.85 -32.86
CA GLU A 267 -5.94 -9.65 -32.87
C GLU A 267 -5.85 -8.97 -31.50
N PRO A 268 -5.93 -7.62 -31.42
CA PRO A 268 -6.06 -6.92 -30.15
C PRO A 268 -7.26 -7.44 -29.34
N TYR A 269 -7.12 -7.47 -28.03
CA TYR A 269 -8.12 -7.99 -27.12
C TYR A 269 -8.69 -6.90 -26.20
N GLU A 270 -10.02 -6.88 -26.03
CA GLU A 270 -10.74 -5.91 -25.19
C GLU A 270 -11.64 -6.60 -24.14
N GLY A 271 -11.60 -7.93 -24.06
CA GLY A 271 -12.41 -8.70 -23.12
C GLY A 271 -11.80 -8.78 -21.73
N THR A 272 -12.42 -9.58 -20.87
CA THR A 272 -11.99 -9.84 -19.49
C THR A 272 -11.68 -11.32 -19.21
N GLU A 273 -11.69 -12.18 -20.24
CA GLU A 273 -11.27 -13.57 -20.08
C GLU A 273 -9.74 -13.65 -19.91
N VAL A 274 -9.27 -14.60 -19.12
CA VAL A 274 -7.86 -14.76 -18.74
C VAL A 274 -7.35 -16.16 -19.14
N GLY A 275 -6.02 -16.35 -19.14
CA GLY A 275 -5.38 -17.66 -19.30
C GLY A 275 -5.31 -18.18 -20.73
N PHE A 276 -5.76 -17.42 -21.74
CA PHE A 276 -5.80 -17.84 -23.14
C PHE A 276 -4.53 -17.49 -23.92
N SER A 277 -3.77 -16.50 -23.49
CA SER A 277 -2.56 -16.02 -24.16
C SER A 277 -1.29 -16.56 -23.52
N SER A 278 -0.26 -16.76 -24.31
CA SER A 278 1.10 -17.07 -23.80
C SER A 278 2.16 -16.79 -24.85
N LEU A 279 3.29 -16.25 -24.43
CA LEU A 279 4.51 -16.19 -25.22
C LEU A 279 4.96 -17.61 -25.64
N CYS A 280 5.51 -17.75 -26.85
CA CYS A 280 6.05 -19.04 -27.29
C CYS A 280 7.37 -19.35 -26.57
N VAL A 281 7.32 -20.14 -25.51
CA VAL A 281 8.44 -20.43 -24.60
C VAL A 281 9.56 -21.27 -25.25
N ASP A 282 9.30 -21.94 -26.35
CA ASP A 282 10.30 -22.72 -27.09
C ASP A 282 11.17 -21.88 -28.06
N LYS A 283 10.82 -20.61 -28.25
CA LYS A 283 11.54 -19.73 -29.17
C LYS A 283 12.57 -18.87 -28.48
N GLU A 284 13.79 -18.83 -29.00
CA GLU A 284 14.85 -17.95 -28.48
C GLU A 284 14.52 -16.45 -28.64
N VAL A 285 13.62 -16.08 -29.56
CA VAL A 285 13.17 -14.70 -29.69
C VAL A 285 12.40 -14.23 -28.45
N THR A 286 11.64 -15.11 -27.81
CA THR A 286 10.92 -14.84 -26.56
C THR A 286 11.88 -14.39 -25.45
N TYR A 287 13.02 -15.05 -25.31
CA TYR A 287 13.98 -14.70 -24.27
C TYR A 287 14.84 -13.46 -24.63
N ARG A 288 15.07 -13.20 -25.93
CA ARG A 288 15.64 -11.92 -26.36
C ARG A 288 14.70 -10.76 -26.08
N PHE A 289 13.42 -10.96 -26.37
CA PHE A 289 12.35 -10.02 -26.05
C PHE A 289 12.34 -9.71 -24.55
N LEU A 290 12.27 -10.75 -23.70
CA LEU A 290 12.25 -10.59 -22.27
C LEU A 290 13.53 -9.90 -21.73
N ASP A 291 14.72 -10.26 -22.24
CA ASP A 291 15.98 -9.63 -21.83
C ASP A 291 16.02 -8.14 -22.19
N ASP A 292 15.60 -7.77 -23.39
CA ASP A 292 15.51 -6.38 -23.83
C ASP A 292 14.53 -5.56 -22.98
N VAL A 293 13.33 -6.10 -22.70
CA VAL A 293 12.31 -5.46 -21.88
C VAL A 293 12.82 -5.28 -20.45
N VAL A 294 13.31 -6.34 -19.83
CA VAL A 294 13.82 -6.31 -18.45
C VAL A 294 14.99 -5.34 -18.34
N ARG A 295 15.91 -5.33 -19.30
CA ARG A 295 17.05 -4.40 -19.36
C ARG A 295 16.59 -2.94 -19.36
N GLU A 296 15.63 -2.59 -20.21
CA GLU A 296 15.15 -1.21 -20.31
C GLU A 296 14.35 -0.79 -19.07
N VAL A 297 13.43 -1.61 -18.61
CA VAL A 297 12.63 -1.31 -17.40
C VAL A 297 13.50 -1.26 -16.14
N ALA A 298 14.46 -2.18 -15.98
CA ALA A 298 15.37 -2.19 -14.85
C ALA A 298 16.25 -0.93 -14.79
N ALA A 299 16.69 -0.42 -15.96
CA ALA A 299 17.47 0.81 -16.04
C ALA A 299 16.67 2.07 -15.65
N LEU A 300 15.36 2.04 -15.76
CA LEU A 300 14.45 3.13 -15.39
C LEU A 300 14.02 3.09 -13.92
N THR A 301 14.16 1.93 -13.27
CA THR A 301 13.57 1.66 -11.95
C THR A 301 14.65 1.44 -10.90
N PRO A 302 14.88 2.37 -9.97
CA PRO A 302 15.88 2.21 -8.91
C PRO A 302 15.56 1.12 -7.88
N GLY A 303 14.26 0.76 -7.69
CA GLY A 303 13.80 -0.25 -6.76
C GLY A 303 14.44 -1.64 -6.99
N PRO A 304 14.51 -2.50 -5.96
CA PRO A 304 15.21 -3.77 -6.05
C PRO A 304 14.42 -4.87 -6.78
N TYR A 305 13.12 -4.71 -6.95
CA TYR A 305 12.24 -5.73 -7.49
C TYR A 305 11.81 -5.42 -8.92
N LEU A 306 11.61 -6.47 -9.70
CA LEU A 306 10.88 -6.48 -10.95
C LEU A 306 9.90 -7.65 -10.89
N ASN A 307 8.62 -7.37 -11.10
CA ASN A 307 7.57 -8.37 -11.12
C ASN A 307 7.35 -8.86 -12.56
N LEU A 308 7.31 -10.17 -12.74
CA LEU A 308 7.02 -10.81 -14.03
C LEU A 308 5.64 -11.48 -14.07
N GLY A 309 4.75 -11.17 -13.12
CA GLY A 309 3.42 -11.77 -13.05
C GLY A 309 3.48 -13.26 -12.82
N GLY A 310 3.19 -14.03 -13.85
CA GLY A 310 3.30 -15.50 -13.89
C GLY A 310 2.04 -16.22 -13.51
N ASP A 311 0.97 -15.51 -13.19
CA ASP A 311 -0.33 -16.07 -12.89
C ASP A 311 -1.07 -16.55 -14.14
N GLU A 312 -2.03 -17.41 -13.95
CA GLU A 312 -3.03 -17.87 -14.91
C GLU A 312 -2.51 -18.27 -16.31
N ALA A 313 -1.25 -18.65 -16.43
CA ALA A 313 -0.63 -19.07 -17.70
C ALA A 313 -1.18 -20.44 -18.19
N HIS A 314 -2.51 -20.57 -18.25
CA HIS A 314 -3.20 -21.84 -18.52
C HIS A 314 -2.95 -22.39 -19.92
N SER A 315 -2.57 -21.55 -20.88
CA SER A 315 -2.22 -21.95 -22.24
C SER A 315 -0.75 -22.41 -22.39
N THR A 316 0.04 -22.37 -21.31
CA THR A 316 1.43 -22.84 -21.26
C THR A 316 1.46 -24.22 -20.59
N ASP A 317 2.15 -25.21 -21.21
CA ASP A 317 2.39 -26.50 -20.57
C ASP A 317 3.17 -26.32 -19.26
N PRO A 318 2.86 -27.04 -18.17
CA PRO A 318 3.53 -26.87 -16.88
C PRO A 318 5.06 -27.05 -16.93
N GLU A 319 5.58 -28.01 -17.74
CA GLU A 319 7.04 -28.19 -17.87
C GLU A 319 7.68 -27.01 -18.61
N ASP A 320 7.01 -26.45 -19.58
CA ASP A 320 7.46 -25.28 -20.34
C ASP A 320 7.36 -24.01 -19.49
N TYR A 321 6.34 -23.90 -18.65
CA TYR A 321 6.23 -22.82 -17.67
C TYR A 321 7.43 -22.82 -16.69
N GLU A 322 7.79 -23.98 -16.13
CA GLU A 322 8.95 -24.09 -15.26
C GLU A 322 10.26 -23.70 -15.96
N LYS A 323 10.46 -24.13 -17.21
CA LYS A 323 11.63 -23.75 -18.02
C LYS A 323 11.65 -22.24 -18.27
N PHE A 324 10.49 -21.66 -18.60
CA PHE A 324 10.37 -20.22 -18.80
C PHE A 324 10.75 -19.46 -17.55
N VAL A 325 10.15 -19.76 -16.42
CA VAL A 325 10.40 -19.06 -15.14
C VAL A 325 11.87 -19.17 -14.73
N ALA A 326 12.51 -20.32 -14.91
CA ALA A 326 13.93 -20.50 -14.62
C ALA A 326 14.83 -19.61 -15.49
N ARG A 327 14.53 -19.44 -16.77
CA ARG A 327 15.27 -18.52 -17.65
C ARG A 327 14.97 -17.07 -17.35
N ALA A 328 13.72 -16.73 -17.09
CA ALA A 328 13.26 -15.40 -16.72
C ALA A 328 13.96 -14.91 -15.44
N GLN A 329 14.10 -15.78 -14.42
CA GLN A 329 14.87 -15.49 -13.21
C GLN A 329 16.32 -15.09 -13.53
N GLN A 330 17.02 -15.84 -14.40
CA GLN A 330 18.39 -15.55 -14.79
C GLN A 330 18.50 -14.19 -15.51
N ILE A 331 17.54 -13.86 -16.35
CA ILE A 331 17.47 -12.57 -17.05
C ILE A 331 17.32 -11.44 -16.03
N VAL A 332 16.37 -11.54 -15.12
CA VAL A 332 16.12 -10.54 -14.07
C VAL A 332 17.36 -10.33 -13.20
N ASP A 333 18.01 -11.43 -12.76
CA ASP A 333 19.24 -11.38 -11.96
C ASP A 333 20.40 -10.71 -12.72
N THR A 334 20.52 -10.97 -14.03
CA THR A 334 21.56 -10.36 -14.89
C THR A 334 21.45 -8.83 -14.92
N HIS A 335 20.24 -8.30 -14.84
CA HIS A 335 19.97 -6.86 -14.79
C HIS A 335 19.93 -6.28 -13.35
N GLY A 336 20.41 -7.04 -12.35
CA GLY A 336 20.58 -6.59 -10.97
C GLY A 336 19.28 -6.41 -10.19
N LYS A 337 18.19 -7.02 -10.66
CA LYS A 337 16.90 -7.03 -9.97
C LYS A 337 16.63 -8.37 -9.27
N ARG A 338 15.69 -8.36 -8.33
CA ARG A 338 15.14 -9.56 -7.71
C ARG A 338 13.80 -9.85 -8.33
N LEU A 339 13.62 -11.08 -8.81
CA LEU A 339 12.35 -11.52 -9.36
C LEU A 339 11.29 -11.54 -8.26
N MET A 340 10.17 -10.89 -8.54
CA MET A 340 8.90 -10.98 -7.83
C MET A 340 7.85 -11.53 -8.80
N GLY A 341 6.80 -12.15 -8.30
CA GLY A 341 5.65 -12.57 -9.11
C GLY A 341 4.52 -13.08 -8.24
N TRP A 342 3.41 -13.38 -8.86
CA TRP A 342 2.29 -14.03 -8.19
C TRP A 342 2.73 -15.42 -7.71
N ALA A 343 1.99 -16.03 -6.79
CA ALA A 343 2.43 -17.25 -6.10
C ALA A 343 2.64 -18.48 -7.02
N GLU A 344 2.22 -18.39 -8.26
CA GLU A 344 2.47 -19.34 -9.34
C GLU A 344 3.95 -19.43 -9.73
N ILE A 345 4.67 -18.31 -9.63
CA ILE A 345 6.10 -18.29 -9.94
C ILE A 345 6.85 -19.26 -9.04
N THR A 346 7.47 -20.28 -9.66
CA THR A 346 8.19 -21.35 -8.96
C THR A 346 9.61 -20.98 -8.58
N SER A 347 10.09 -19.79 -8.94
CA SER A 347 11.37 -19.20 -8.53
C SER A 347 11.16 -17.77 -8.03
N GLY A 348 12.24 -17.06 -7.73
CA GLY A 348 12.16 -15.69 -7.25
C GLY A 348 12.31 -15.54 -5.75
N SER A 349 12.55 -14.30 -5.33
CA SER A 349 12.81 -13.96 -3.93
C SER A 349 11.55 -13.49 -3.18
N VAL A 350 10.50 -13.12 -3.91
CA VAL A 350 9.21 -12.69 -3.36
C VAL A 350 8.08 -13.31 -4.17
N ALA A 351 7.14 -13.93 -3.48
CA ALA A 351 5.93 -14.47 -4.07
C ALA A 351 4.70 -13.75 -3.48
N GLN A 352 3.77 -13.33 -4.33
CA GLN A 352 2.56 -12.64 -3.92
C GLN A 352 1.40 -13.62 -3.81
N HIS A 353 0.92 -13.86 -2.59
CA HIS A 353 -0.21 -14.73 -2.33
C HIS A 353 -1.53 -13.99 -2.55
N TRP A 354 -2.24 -14.34 -3.62
CA TRP A 354 -3.50 -13.71 -4.01
C TRP A 354 -4.70 -14.65 -3.94
N ASN A 355 -4.51 -15.95 -4.28
CA ASN A 355 -5.60 -16.89 -4.35
C ASN A 355 -5.77 -17.65 -3.02
N PRO A 356 -6.82 -17.35 -2.21
CA PRO A 356 -7.03 -18.02 -0.93
C PRO A 356 -7.34 -19.52 -1.06
N ARG A 357 -7.71 -19.98 -2.27
CA ARG A 357 -7.99 -21.39 -2.56
C ARG A 357 -6.74 -22.21 -2.84
N GLU A 358 -5.56 -21.56 -3.01
CA GLU A 358 -4.29 -22.19 -3.36
C GLU A 358 -3.18 -21.90 -2.32
N PRO A 359 -3.40 -22.19 -1.02
CA PRO A 359 -2.43 -21.90 0.04
C PRO A 359 -1.15 -22.72 -0.10
N ASP A 360 -1.18 -23.83 -0.84
CA ASP A 360 0.00 -24.68 -1.10
C ASP A 360 1.09 -23.95 -1.89
N ARG A 361 0.72 -23.05 -2.79
CA ARG A 361 1.68 -22.25 -3.55
C ARG A 361 2.49 -21.33 -2.63
N ALA A 362 1.82 -20.66 -1.67
CA ALA A 362 2.49 -19.83 -0.68
C ALA A 362 3.44 -20.65 0.21
N ARG A 363 3.00 -21.84 0.68
CA ARG A 363 3.86 -22.76 1.46
C ARG A 363 5.07 -23.22 0.66
N ALA A 364 4.88 -23.55 -0.61
CA ALA A 364 5.96 -23.96 -1.50
C ALA A 364 6.96 -22.80 -1.73
N ALA A 365 6.50 -21.57 -1.87
CA ALA A 365 7.36 -20.40 -1.98
C ALA A 365 8.23 -20.21 -0.72
N VAL A 366 7.63 -20.26 0.47
CA VAL A 366 8.36 -20.17 1.74
C VAL A 366 9.37 -21.32 1.89
N ALA A 367 9.00 -22.55 1.51
CA ALA A 367 9.90 -23.69 1.58
C ALA A 367 11.15 -23.54 0.68
N ARG A 368 11.05 -22.75 -0.40
CA ARG A 368 12.20 -22.39 -1.26
C ARG A 368 12.99 -21.18 -0.73
N GLY A 369 12.54 -20.53 0.33
CA GLY A 369 13.20 -19.37 0.93
C GLY A 369 12.70 -18.02 0.41
N ALA A 370 11.62 -17.98 -0.37
CA ALA A 370 10.97 -16.73 -0.76
C ALA A 370 10.26 -16.10 0.44
N LYS A 371 10.09 -14.77 0.40
CA LYS A 371 9.19 -14.03 1.28
C LYS A 371 7.84 -13.84 0.60
N LEU A 372 6.79 -13.70 1.40
CA LEU A 372 5.43 -13.49 0.88
C LEU A 372 5.01 -12.03 0.97
N VAL A 373 4.37 -11.53 -0.08
CA VAL A 373 3.45 -10.39 -0.02
C VAL A 373 2.04 -10.96 0.03
N MET A 374 1.26 -10.55 1.04
CA MET A 374 -0.08 -11.08 1.27
C MET A 374 -1.11 -10.16 0.64
N SER A 375 -1.86 -10.69 -0.31
CA SER A 375 -2.91 -9.98 -1.08
C SER A 375 -4.12 -10.90 -1.33
N PRO A 376 -4.67 -11.60 -0.30
CA PRO A 376 -5.77 -12.54 -0.52
C PRO A 376 -6.96 -11.81 -1.15
N ALA A 377 -7.46 -12.32 -2.28
CA ALA A 377 -8.42 -11.60 -3.11
C ALA A 377 -9.78 -11.37 -2.43
N ASP A 378 -10.15 -12.26 -1.53
CA ASP A 378 -11.38 -12.16 -0.72
C ASP A 378 -11.29 -11.13 0.43
N HIS A 379 -10.15 -10.43 0.55
CA HIS A 379 -9.93 -9.39 1.55
C HIS A 379 -9.22 -8.15 0.99
N ALA A 380 -8.14 -8.34 0.22
CA ALA A 380 -7.21 -7.28 -0.14
C ALA A 380 -7.46 -6.67 -1.53
N TYR A 381 -8.18 -7.35 -2.43
CA TYR A 381 -8.47 -6.83 -3.76
C TYR A 381 -9.50 -5.71 -3.70
N LEU A 382 -9.07 -4.52 -4.10
CA LEU A 382 -9.90 -3.32 -4.04
C LEU A 382 -10.90 -3.22 -5.20
N ASP A 383 -10.76 -4.04 -6.22
CA ASP A 383 -11.70 -4.16 -7.34
C ASP A 383 -12.86 -5.11 -7.08
N MET A 384 -12.85 -5.88 -6.00
CA MET A 384 -14.02 -6.67 -5.59
C MET A 384 -15.16 -5.75 -5.16
N LYS A 385 -16.38 -6.06 -5.61
CA LYS A 385 -17.58 -5.29 -5.24
C LYS A 385 -17.79 -5.25 -3.73
N TYR A 386 -18.24 -4.10 -3.22
CA TYR A 386 -18.68 -4.00 -1.83
C TYR A 386 -19.98 -4.76 -1.59
N THR A 387 -20.94 -4.63 -2.51
CA THR A 387 -22.26 -5.27 -2.48
C THR A 387 -22.69 -5.65 -3.89
N ASP A 388 -23.71 -6.50 -4.02
CA ASP A 388 -24.28 -6.87 -5.34
C ASP A 388 -24.71 -5.65 -6.17
N SER A 389 -25.06 -4.55 -5.53
CA SER A 389 -25.48 -3.30 -6.20
C SER A 389 -24.34 -2.34 -6.52
N THR A 390 -23.09 -2.68 -6.19
CA THR A 390 -21.93 -1.85 -6.54
C THR A 390 -21.80 -1.79 -8.07
N GLU A 391 -21.70 -0.56 -8.62
CA GLU A 391 -21.65 -0.34 -10.08
C GLU A 391 -20.37 -0.87 -10.71
N TYR A 392 -19.25 -0.67 -10.02
CA TYR A 392 -17.91 -1.07 -10.48
C TYR A 392 -17.44 -2.35 -9.81
N GLY A 393 -16.40 -2.94 -10.36
CA GLY A 393 -15.72 -4.09 -9.77
C GLY A 393 -16.26 -5.44 -10.23
N LEU A 394 -15.60 -6.49 -9.77
CA LEU A 394 -15.90 -7.89 -10.00
C LEU A 394 -16.34 -8.55 -8.67
N ASP A 395 -16.78 -9.80 -8.73
CA ASP A 395 -17.28 -10.54 -7.57
C ASP A 395 -16.82 -12.02 -7.52
N TRP A 396 -15.84 -12.35 -8.35
CA TRP A 396 -15.34 -13.74 -8.47
C TRP A 396 -14.70 -14.27 -7.17
N ALA A 397 -14.11 -13.37 -6.34
CA ALA A 397 -13.57 -13.74 -5.02
C ALA A 397 -14.60 -13.57 -3.89
N GLY A 398 -15.76 -13.00 -4.18
CA GLY A 398 -16.82 -12.66 -3.25
C GLY A 398 -17.07 -11.15 -3.18
N LEU A 399 -18.01 -10.76 -2.33
CA LEU A 399 -18.23 -9.37 -1.98
C LEU A 399 -17.28 -9.00 -0.83
N VAL A 400 -16.64 -7.85 -0.90
CA VAL A 400 -15.64 -7.41 0.07
C VAL A 400 -16.06 -6.05 0.63
N GLU A 401 -16.81 -6.06 1.72
CA GLU A 401 -17.15 -4.86 2.48
C GLU A 401 -15.93 -4.35 3.28
N VAL A 402 -16.07 -3.25 3.97
CA VAL A 402 -14.95 -2.62 4.71
C VAL A 402 -14.49 -3.52 5.87
N SER A 403 -15.42 -4.19 6.56
CA SER A 403 -15.09 -5.15 7.60
C SER A 403 -14.34 -6.36 7.06
N ASP A 404 -14.78 -6.93 5.93
CA ASP A 404 -14.13 -8.07 5.28
C ASP A 404 -12.69 -7.72 4.87
N SER A 405 -12.48 -6.51 4.37
CA SER A 405 -11.15 -6.01 3.98
C SER A 405 -10.23 -5.71 5.18
N TYR A 406 -10.76 -5.61 6.39
CA TYR A 406 -9.99 -5.24 7.58
C TYR A 406 -9.81 -6.39 8.59
N GLU A 407 -10.78 -7.28 8.75
CA GLU A 407 -10.79 -8.30 9.82
C GLU A 407 -10.01 -9.57 9.46
N TRP A 408 -8.79 -9.39 8.98
CA TRP A 408 -7.86 -10.49 8.72
C TRP A 408 -6.45 -10.16 9.23
N ASP A 409 -5.60 -11.18 9.37
CA ASP A 409 -4.19 -11.01 9.73
C ASP A 409 -3.30 -11.79 8.78
N PRO A 410 -2.30 -11.15 8.17
CA PRO A 410 -1.40 -11.79 7.21
C PRO A 410 -0.74 -13.08 7.74
N ALA A 411 -0.42 -13.11 9.03
CA ALA A 411 0.23 -14.27 9.67
C ALA A 411 -0.70 -15.46 9.95
N THR A 412 -1.99 -15.34 9.63
CA THR A 412 -2.99 -16.40 9.89
C THR A 412 -3.73 -16.89 8.64
N VAL A 413 -3.56 -16.22 7.49
CA VAL A 413 -4.23 -16.57 6.23
C VAL A 413 -3.80 -17.94 5.71
N VAL A 414 -2.52 -18.27 5.80
CA VAL A 414 -1.98 -19.54 5.30
C VAL A 414 -1.42 -20.35 6.46
N GLU A 415 -2.02 -21.50 6.73
CA GLU A 415 -1.53 -22.42 7.77
C GLU A 415 -0.08 -22.83 7.51
N GLY A 416 0.78 -22.70 8.53
CA GLY A 416 2.21 -23.02 8.47
C GLY A 416 3.09 -21.88 7.96
N VAL A 417 2.52 -20.72 7.62
CA VAL A 417 3.25 -19.49 7.30
C VAL A 417 3.17 -18.55 8.51
N GLY A 418 4.32 -18.09 8.98
CA GLY A 418 4.39 -17.15 10.12
C GLY A 418 4.81 -15.74 9.69
N GLU A 419 4.73 -14.80 10.63
CA GLU A 419 5.08 -13.39 10.37
C GLU A 419 6.52 -13.22 9.83
N GLN A 420 7.44 -14.09 10.24
CA GLN A 420 8.83 -14.11 9.77
C GLN A 420 8.96 -14.43 8.28
N ASP A 421 7.96 -15.06 7.66
CA ASP A 421 7.95 -15.43 6.24
C ASP A 421 7.35 -14.34 5.36
N ILE A 422 6.70 -13.35 5.99
CA ILE A 422 5.94 -12.29 5.32
C ILE A 422 6.79 -11.03 5.18
N LEU A 423 6.91 -10.53 3.96
CA LEU A 423 7.52 -9.24 3.65
C LEU A 423 6.55 -8.09 3.96
N GLY A 424 5.27 -8.31 3.67
CA GLY A 424 4.22 -7.33 3.92
C GLY A 424 2.90 -7.66 3.26
N VAL A 425 2.10 -6.62 3.05
CA VAL A 425 0.77 -6.69 2.45
C VAL A 425 0.67 -5.76 1.25
N GLU A 426 -0.21 -6.11 0.32
CA GLU A 426 -0.52 -5.23 -0.81
C GLU A 426 -2.01 -5.26 -1.10
N ALA A 427 -2.54 -4.10 -1.49
CA ALA A 427 -3.91 -3.91 -1.94
C ALA A 427 -3.94 -3.76 -3.48
N PRO A 428 -4.21 -4.82 -4.24
CA PRO A 428 -4.38 -4.76 -5.68
C PRO A 428 -5.66 -4.01 -6.08
N LEU A 429 -5.57 -3.23 -7.16
CA LEU A 429 -6.70 -2.54 -7.78
C LEU A 429 -6.66 -2.81 -9.29
N TRP A 430 -7.35 -3.86 -9.71
CA TRP A 430 -7.53 -4.22 -11.09
C TRP A 430 -8.56 -3.31 -11.75
N THR A 431 -8.44 -3.07 -13.06
CA THR A 431 -9.20 -2.00 -13.71
C THR A 431 -10.08 -2.45 -14.89
N GLU A 432 -10.44 -3.72 -14.99
CA GLU A 432 -11.31 -4.23 -16.05
C GLU A 432 -12.62 -3.43 -16.16
N THR A 433 -13.14 -2.95 -15.03
CA THR A 433 -14.37 -2.17 -14.96
C THR A 433 -14.16 -0.71 -14.56
N LEU A 434 -12.89 -0.27 -14.36
CA LEU A 434 -12.55 1.02 -13.77
C LEU A 434 -11.84 1.91 -14.78
N ALA A 435 -12.60 2.69 -15.55
CA ALA A 435 -12.05 3.54 -16.61
C ALA A 435 -11.73 4.98 -16.19
N THR A 436 -12.06 5.39 -14.95
CA THR A 436 -11.92 6.77 -14.49
C THR A 436 -11.28 6.85 -13.09
N SER A 437 -10.68 8.02 -12.78
CA SER A 437 -10.15 8.28 -11.43
C SER A 437 -11.22 8.18 -10.35
N ASP A 438 -12.45 8.62 -10.63
CA ASP A 438 -13.56 8.56 -9.67
C ASP A 438 -13.93 7.10 -9.37
N ALA A 439 -13.92 6.21 -10.36
CA ALA A 439 -14.15 4.77 -10.17
C ALA A 439 -13.01 4.13 -9.36
N LEU A 440 -11.73 4.46 -9.67
CA LEU A 440 -10.57 4.01 -8.89
C LEU A 440 -10.70 4.42 -7.42
N GLU A 441 -10.96 5.70 -7.17
CA GLU A 441 -11.07 6.23 -5.82
C GLU A 441 -12.24 5.63 -5.06
N PHE A 442 -13.40 5.48 -5.72
CA PHE A 442 -14.58 4.84 -5.15
C PHE A 442 -14.29 3.40 -4.69
N MET A 443 -13.58 2.63 -5.50
CA MET A 443 -13.24 1.24 -5.17
C MET A 443 -12.11 1.14 -4.15
N ALA A 444 -11.12 2.03 -4.20
CA ALA A 444 -10.01 2.04 -3.24
C ALA A 444 -10.44 2.52 -1.85
N TYR A 445 -11.33 3.49 -1.78
CA TYR A 445 -11.73 4.09 -0.50
C TYR A 445 -13.18 3.71 -0.13
N PRO A 446 -13.37 3.19 1.10
CA PRO A 446 -12.51 3.33 2.29
C PRO A 446 -11.63 2.11 2.64
N ARG A 447 -11.44 1.10 1.78
CA ARG A 447 -10.71 -0.14 2.11
C ARG A 447 -9.19 0.01 2.18
N LEU A 448 -8.57 0.76 1.26
CA LEU A 448 -7.12 0.97 1.20
C LEU A 448 -6.51 1.40 2.56
N PRO A 449 -7.07 2.37 3.30
CA PRO A 449 -6.57 2.72 4.63
C PRO A 449 -6.51 1.55 5.62
N GLY A 450 -7.44 0.60 5.52
CA GLY A 450 -7.48 -0.61 6.35
C GLY A 450 -6.33 -1.56 6.04
N ILE A 451 -6.08 -1.83 4.76
CA ILE A 451 -4.94 -2.65 4.33
C ILE A 451 -3.61 -1.98 4.76
N ALA A 452 -3.51 -0.66 4.61
CA ALA A 452 -2.34 0.08 5.08
C ALA A 452 -2.14 -0.04 6.60
N GLU A 453 -3.23 -0.04 7.39
CA GLU A 453 -3.17 -0.27 8.84
C GLU A 453 -2.74 -1.71 9.18
N ILE A 454 -3.22 -2.71 8.44
CA ILE A 454 -2.78 -4.10 8.60
C ILE A 454 -1.26 -4.23 8.42
N GLY A 455 -0.72 -3.53 7.43
CA GLY A 455 0.71 -3.54 7.15
C GLY A 455 1.56 -2.71 8.11
N TRP A 456 0.98 -1.67 8.70
CA TRP A 456 1.69 -0.73 9.56
C TRP A 456 1.59 -1.06 11.04
N SER A 457 0.37 -1.27 11.55
CA SER A 457 0.10 -1.32 12.98
C SER A 457 0.36 -2.71 13.58
N PRO A 458 0.80 -2.80 14.84
CA PRO A 458 0.86 -4.09 15.55
C PRO A 458 -0.52 -4.76 15.57
N ALA A 459 -0.57 -6.07 15.35
CA ALA A 459 -1.82 -6.83 15.34
C ALA A 459 -2.67 -6.61 16.60
N ALA A 460 -2.03 -6.56 17.77
CA ALA A 460 -2.71 -6.36 19.05
C ALA A 460 -3.32 -4.96 19.24
N ALA A 461 -2.91 -3.96 18.44
CA ALA A 461 -3.45 -2.60 18.48
C ALA A 461 -4.67 -2.42 17.58
N ARG A 462 -4.98 -3.39 16.72
CA ARG A 462 -6.08 -3.34 15.75
C ARG A 462 -7.36 -3.95 16.32
N SER A 463 -8.48 -3.31 16.05
CA SER A 463 -9.82 -3.87 16.27
C SER A 463 -10.80 -3.21 15.32
N TRP A 464 -11.80 -3.96 14.85
CA TRP A 464 -12.83 -3.42 13.95
C TRP A 464 -13.55 -2.20 14.54
N GLU A 465 -14.02 -2.31 15.77
CA GLU A 465 -14.75 -1.21 16.42
C GLU A 465 -13.90 0.05 16.56
N GLY A 466 -12.62 -0.10 16.91
CA GLY A 466 -11.69 1.02 16.96
C GLY A 466 -11.40 1.60 15.59
N TYR A 467 -11.19 0.75 14.58
CA TYR A 467 -10.92 1.17 13.21
C TYR A 467 -12.10 1.92 12.59
N ARG A 468 -13.32 1.34 12.61
CA ARG A 468 -14.50 1.97 12.02
C ARG A 468 -14.82 3.34 12.64
N ALA A 469 -14.59 3.49 13.95
CA ALA A 469 -14.80 4.76 14.65
C ALA A 469 -13.78 5.82 14.20
N ARG A 470 -12.49 5.44 14.01
CA ARG A 470 -11.45 6.33 13.49
C ARG A 470 -11.67 6.66 12.02
N LEU A 471 -12.01 5.67 11.21
CA LEU A 471 -12.25 5.82 9.78
C LEU A 471 -13.40 6.79 9.47
N ALA A 472 -14.43 6.84 10.32
CA ALA A 472 -15.54 7.78 10.19
C ALA A 472 -15.09 9.26 10.14
N ALA A 473 -14.00 9.60 10.82
CA ALA A 473 -13.43 10.94 10.82
C ALA A 473 -12.61 11.26 9.54
N HIS A 474 -12.33 10.26 8.69
CA HIS A 474 -11.60 10.46 7.44
C HIS A 474 -12.51 10.90 6.28
N GLY A 475 -13.81 10.64 6.32
CA GLY A 475 -14.76 11.09 5.30
C GLY A 475 -14.65 12.60 4.99
N PRO A 476 -14.68 13.49 6.00
CA PRO A 476 -14.45 14.92 5.78
C PRO A 476 -13.08 15.26 5.16
N ARG A 477 -12.01 14.48 5.45
CA ARG A 477 -10.68 14.67 4.84
C ARG A 477 -10.69 14.32 3.36
N TRP A 478 -11.33 13.21 3.00
CA TRP A 478 -11.50 12.81 1.60
C TRP A 478 -12.34 13.82 0.83
N SER A 479 -13.46 14.27 1.42
CA SER A 479 -14.28 15.30 0.82
C SER A 479 -13.51 16.62 0.58
N ALA A 480 -12.65 17.03 1.53
CA ALA A 480 -11.80 18.22 1.38
C ALA A 480 -10.75 18.08 0.26
N ARG A 481 -10.35 16.85 -0.09
CA ARG A 481 -9.45 16.51 -1.20
C ARG A 481 -10.19 16.17 -2.50
N SER A 482 -11.52 16.27 -2.53
CA SER A 482 -12.37 15.84 -3.64
C SER A 482 -12.12 14.37 -4.02
N VAL A 483 -11.95 13.50 -3.02
CA VAL A 483 -11.85 12.05 -3.22
C VAL A 483 -13.27 11.48 -3.31
N THR A 484 -13.52 10.73 -4.37
CA THR A 484 -14.72 9.91 -4.50
C THR A 484 -14.56 8.64 -3.65
N PHE A 485 -15.49 8.35 -2.74
CA PHE A 485 -15.39 7.18 -1.88
C PHE A 485 -16.73 6.54 -1.59
N TYR A 486 -16.73 5.24 -1.41
CA TYR A 486 -17.90 4.47 -1.03
C TYR A 486 -18.32 4.79 0.41
N ARG A 487 -19.57 5.17 0.59
CA ARG A 487 -20.14 5.42 1.93
C ARG A 487 -20.73 4.14 2.50
N SER A 488 -19.84 3.24 2.93
CA SER A 488 -20.23 2.00 3.56
C SER A 488 -21.20 2.23 4.71
N PRO A 489 -22.29 1.45 4.80
CA PRO A 489 -23.23 1.50 5.93
C PRO A 489 -22.61 0.99 7.25
N GLU A 490 -21.49 0.29 7.19
CA GLU A 490 -20.77 -0.20 8.37
C GLU A 490 -20.07 0.91 9.15
N ILE A 491 -19.81 2.05 8.50
CA ILE A 491 -19.03 3.15 9.07
C ILE A 491 -19.97 4.27 9.54
N PRO A 492 -19.87 4.70 10.81
CA PRO A 492 -20.67 5.79 11.36
C PRO A 492 -20.13 7.16 10.88
N TRP A 493 -20.27 7.47 9.60
CA TRP A 493 -19.74 8.69 8.97
C TRP A 493 -20.15 9.97 9.71
N LYS A 494 -19.20 10.88 9.89
CA LYS A 494 -19.38 12.19 10.52
C LYS A 494 -19.69 13.28 9.49
#